data_5f134a0b0ebe1074e99d5c770da53951
#
_entry.id   5f134a0b0ebe1074e99d5c770da53951
#
_cell.length_a   1.000
_cell.length_b   1.000
_cell.length_c   1.000
_cell.angle_alpha   90.00
_cell.angle_beta   90.00
_cell.angle_gamma   90.00
#
_symmetry.space_group_name_H-M   'P 1'
#
loop_
_entity.id
_entity.type
_entity.pdbx_description
1 polymer ?
#
loop_
_entity_poly.entity_id
_entity_poly.type
_entity_poly.pdbx_seq_one_letter_code
_entity_poly.pdbx_strand_id
1 'polypeptide(L)'
;MIRFLKFHIAVLLGVIALCSGCSAPEPPPPTPPENDVPWVYEPDAVVLRISADERLNEHEGEPSSLMLCVYELATREGVDKRLASPEGFAELLACGRFDDSVVTSRRLFSDPGQAVFFSLDREV
;
A
#
# COMPACT_ATOMS: atom_id res chain seq x y z
N MET A 1 18.53 -67.02 -8.65
CA MET A 1 17.35 -66.12 -8.51
C MET A 1 17.30 -65.43 -7.17
N ILE A 2 17.50 -66.05 -6.03
CA ILE A 2 17.38 -65.42 -4.68
C ILE A 2 18.44 -64.31 -4.39
N ARG A 3 19.63 -64.39 -4.96
CA ARG A 3 20.71 -63.38 -4.73
C ARG A 3 20.43 -62.04 -5.41
N PHE A 4 19.79 -62.06 -6.58
CA PHE A 4 19.40 -60.84 -7.29
C PHE A 4 18.25 -60.12 -6.58
N LEU A 5 17.30 -60.88 -6.04
CA LEU A 5 16.15 -60.33 -5.30
C LEU A 5 16.61 -59.57 -4.02
N LYS A 6 17.58 -60.13 -3.29
CA LYS A 6 18.14 -59.48 -2.08
C LYS A 6 18.87 -58.19 -2.41
N PHE A 7 19.55 -58.11 -3.54
CA PHE A 7 20.27 -56.89 -3.96
C PHE A 7 19.29 -55.77 -4.34
N HIS A 8 18.21 -56.06 -5.03
CA HIS A 8 17.19 -55.08 -5.39
C HIS A 8 16.43 -54.56 -4.19
N ILE A 9 16.15 -55.39 -3.18
CA ILE A 9 15.49 -54.94 -1.94
C ILE A 9 16.41 -54.03 -1.13
N ALA A 10 17.71 -54.31 -1.06
CA ALA A 10 18.68 -53.48 -0.35
C ALA A 10 18.85 -52.09 -1.02
N VAL A 11 18.83 -52.01 -2.35
CA VAL A 11 18.90 -50.77 -3.10
C VAL A 11 17.60 -49.96 -2.93
N LEU A 12 16.44 -50.58 -2.95
CA LEU A 12 15.14 -49.92 -2.77
C LEU A 12 14.99 -49.34 -1.37
N LEU A 13 15.43 -50.03 -0.33
CA LEU A 13 15.45 -49.54 1.06
C LEU A 13 16.43 -48.38 1.25
N GLY A 14 17.56 -48.36 0.54
CA GLY A 14 18.53 -47.27 0.60
C GLY A 14 18.01 -45.94 -0.02
N VAL A 15 17.20 -46.01 -1.08
CA VAL A 15 16.63 -44.83 -1.74
C VAL A 15 15.52 -44.17 -0.92
N ILE A 16 14.75 -44.96 -0.16
CA ILE A 16 13.66 -44.41 0.69
C ILE A 16 14.20 -43.62 1.88
N ALA A 17 15.40 -43.98 2.39
CA ALA A 17 16.01 -43.31 3.55
C ALA A 17 16.53 -41.86 3.23
N LEU A 18 16.70 -41.51 1.96
CA LEU A 18 17.22 -40.19 1.54
C LEU A 18 16.15 -39.13 1.38
N CYS A 19 14.86 -39.50 1.43
CA CYS A 19 13.74 -38.52 1.24
C CYS A 19 13.16 -37.94 2.55
N SER A 20 13.73 -38.25 3.71
CA SER A 20 13.23 -37.79 5.01
C SER A 20 13.84 -36.42 5.41
N GLY A 21 13.99 -35.50 4.47
CA GLY A 21 14.27 -34.10 4.75
C GLY A 21 13.01 -33.42 5.22
N CYS A 22 12.62 -33.55 6.50
CA CYS A 22 11.64 -32.65 7.11
C CYS A 22 12.27 -31.27 7.20
N SER A 23 11.95 -30.38 6.27
CA SER A 23 12.12 -28.96 6.48
C SER A 23 11.21 -28.55 7.63
N ALA A 24 11.76 -28.24 8.77
CA ALA A 24 11.02 -27.59 9.85
C ALA A 24 10.42 -26.29 9.27
N PRO A 25 9.15 -25.98 9.54
CA PRO A 25 8.60 -24.69 9.15
C PRO A 25 9.46 -23.59 9.78
N GLU A 26 9.88 -22.64 8.97
CA GLU A 26 10.60 -21.46 9.41
C GLU A 26 9.76 -20.76 10.48
N PRO A 27 10.31 -20.44 11.66
CA PRO A 27 9.56 -19.73 12.68
C PRO A 27 9.05 -18.41 12.08
N PRO A 28 7.79 -18.02 12.37
CA PRO A 28 7.28 -16.74 11.89
C PRO A 28 8.24 -15.61 12.29
N PRO A 29 8.45 -14.61 11.42
CA PRO A 29 9.29 -13.47 11.77
C PRO A 29 8.81 -12.88 13.09
N PRO A 30 9.74 -12.44 13.96
CA PRO A 30 9.35 -11.84 15.23
C PRO A 30 8.36 -10.70 14.95
N THR A 31 7.19 -10.79 15.55
CA THR A 31 6.22 -9.68 15.55
C THR A 31 6.96 -8.47 16.12
N PRO A 32 7.01 -7.33 15.41
CA PRO A 32 7.57 -6.12 15.98
C PRO A 32 6.90 -5.89 17.34
N PRO A 33 7.64 -5.47 18.38
CA PRO A 33 7.01 -5.12 19.63
C PRO A 33 5.91 -4.13 19.30
N GLU A 34 4.68 -4.46 19.66
CA GLU A 34 3.55 -3.54 19.65
C GLU A 34 3.92 -2.47 20.71
N ASN A 35 4.66 -1.48 20.24
CA ASN A 35 4.96 -0.34 21.07
C ASN A 35 3.62 0.35 21.28
N ASP A 36 3.11 0.32 22.51
CA ASP A 36 2.10 1.25 23.00
C ASP A 36 2.71 2.68 22.96
N VAL A 37 2.97 3.15 21.76
CA VAL A 37 3.28 4.57 21.55
C VAL A 37 1.97 5.29 21.73
N PRO A 38 1.82 6.11 22.79
CA PRO A 38 0.60 6.85 22.96
C PRO A 38 0.43 7.78 21.75
N TRP A 39 -0.67 7.63 21.04
CA TRP A 39 -1.02 8.53 19.94
C TRP A 39 -1.24 9.94 20.51
N VAL A 40 -0.41 10.86 20.12
CA VAL A 40 -0.46 12.25 20.58
C VAL A 40 -0.77 13.12 19.36
N TYR A 41 -1.71 14.07 19.54
CA TYR A 41 -1.98 15.07 18.50
C TYR A 41 -0.74 15.94 18.30
N GLU A 42 -0.26 16.02 17.07
CA GLU A 42 0.88 16.84 16.70
C GLU A 42 0.49 17.73 15.51
N PRO A 43 0.61 19.06 15.66
CA PRO A 43 0.41 19.98 14.55
C PRO A 43 1.49 19.76 13.48
N ASP A 44 1.12 19.89 12.21
CA ASP A 44 2.00 19.70 11.06
C ASP A 44 2.69 18.30 11.01
N ALA A 45 2.09 17.29 11.63
CA ALA A 45 2.66 15.94 11.72
C ALA A 45 2.91 15.29 10.33
N VAL A 46 2.15 15.70 9.32
CA VAL A 46 2.31 15.23 7.94
C VAL A 46 2.57 16.44 7.04
N VAL A 47 3.76 16.50 6.44
CA VAL A 47 4.10 17.53 5.45
C VAL A 47 4.15 16.87 4.06
N LEU A 48 3.30 17.36 3.17
CA LEU A 48 3.27 16.94 1.78
C LEU A 48 3.96 18.00 0.91
N ARG A 49 4.88 17.51 0.07
CA ARG A 49 5.47 18.31 -1.00
C ARG A 49 5.05 17.70 -2.33
N ILE A 50 4.39 18.48 -3.16
CA ILE A 50 3.97 18.12 -4.50
C ILE A 50 4.79 18.94 -5.47
N SER A 51 5.58 18.31 -6.32
CA SER A 51 6.37 18.97 -7.35
C SER A 51 5.81 18.60 -8.72
N ALA A 52 5.45 19.58 -9.50
CA ALA A 52 4.94 19.41 -10.84
C ALA A 52 6.08 19.50 -11.87
N ASP A 53 6.04 18.61 -12.84
CA ASP A 53 6.87 18.72 -14.04
C ASP A 53 6.46 19.95 -14.86
N GLU A 54 7.39 20.52 -15.64
CA GLU A 54 7.10 21.65 -16.55
C GLU A 54 6.07 21.27 -17.64
N ARG A 55 5.95 19.98 -17.93
CA ARG A 55 5.00 19.41 -18.91
C ARG A 55 3.80 18.75 -18.23
N LEU A 56 3.44 19.19 -17.01
CA LEU A 56 2.31 18.67 -16.28
C LEU A 56 1.05 18.72 -17.14
N ASN A 57 0.32 17.58 -17.22
CA ASN A 57 -0.97 17.48 -17.91
C ASN A 57 -0.92 18.08 -19.34
N GLU A 58 0.19 17.85 -20.05
CA GLU A 58 0.41 18.36 -21.41
C GLU A 58 -0.54 17.69 -22.40
N HIS A 59 -1.22 18.49 -23.18
CA HIS A 59 -2.01 18.08 -24.30
C HIS A 59 -1.64 18.93 -25.53
N GLU A 60 -1.31 18.28 -26.65
CA GLU A 60 -0.89 18.95 -27.90
C GLU A 60 0.27 19.95 -27.71
N GLY A 61 1.17 19.70 -26.75
CA GLY A 61 2.32 20.56 -26.46
C GLY A 61 2.02 21.72 -25.49
N GLU A 62 0.78 21.84 -25.01
CA GLU A 62 0.38 22.86 -24.04
C GLU A 62 0.21 22.26 -22.65
N PRO A 63 1.11 22.57 -21.69
CA PRO A 63 0.97 22.16 -20.29
C PRO A 63 -0.24 22.86 -19.63
N SER A 64 -0.87 22.17 -18.69
CA SER A 64 -2.01 22.74 -17.98
C SER A 64 -2.01 22.34 -16.50
N SER A 65 -2.69 23.12 -15.67
CA SER A 65 -2.83 22.89 -14.23
C SER A 65 -3.60 21.62 -13.96
N LEU A 66 -3.24 20.93 -12.87
CA LEU A 66 -3.92 19.76 -12.37
C LEU A 66 -4.59 20.04 -11.03
N MET A 67 -5.86 19.67 -10.90
CA MET A 67 -6.57 19.69 -9.63
C MET A 67 -6.31 18.37 -8.88
N LEU A 68 -5.95 18.49 -7.61
CA LEU A 68 -5.70 17.38 -6.71
C LEU A 68 -6.68 17.42 -5.54
N CYS A 69 -7.25 16.27 -5.19
CA CYS A 69 -8.01 16.10 -3.96
C CYS A 69 -7.16 15.34 -2.96
N VAL A 70 -6.89 15.95 -1.82
CA VAL A 70 -6.18 15.31 -0.70
C VAL A 70 -7.20 15.01 0.37
N TYR A 71 -7.23 13.76 0.83
CA TYR A 71 -8.12 13.29 1.87
C TYR A 71 -7.33 12.75 3.05
N GLU A 72 -7.69 13.20 4.23
CA GLU A 72 -7.34 12.55 5.48
C GLU A 72 -8.49 11.64 5.89
N LEU A 73 -8.20 10.38 6.14
CA LEU A 73 -9.20 9.36 6.38
C LEU A 73 -8.97 8.67 7.72
N ALA A 74 -10.04 8.49 8.49
CA ALA A 74 -10.04 7.63 9.67
C ALA A 74 -9.94 6.15 9.26
N THR A 75 -10.60 5.75 8.18
CA THR A 75 -10.53 4.41 7.60
C THR A 75 -10.54 4.47 6.08
N ARG A 76 -9.99 3.43 5.44
CA ARG A 76 -9.87 3.35 3.98
C ARG A 76 -11.12 2.84 3.27
N GLU A 77 -12.02 2.19 3.98
CA GLU A 77 -13.16 1.46 3.40
C GLU A 77 -14.05 2.34 2.51
N GLY A 78 -14.29 3.59 2.92
CA GLY A 78 -15.10 4.55 2.18
C GLY A 78 -14.52 4.89 0.81
N VAL A 79 -13.21 5.05 0.70
CA VAL A 79 -12.51 5.30 -0.57
C VAL A 79 -12.50 4.06 -1.44
N ASP A 80 -12.18 2.89 -0.89
CA ASP A 80 -12.10 1.64 -1.66
C ASP A 80 -13.46 1.31 -2.30
N LYS A 81 -14.56 1.55 -1.58
CA LYS A 81 -15.91 1.40 -2.12
C LYS A 81 -16.17 2.32 -3.31
N ARG A 82 -15.70 3.57 -3.27
CA ARG A 82 -15.91 4.55 -4.34
C ARG A 82 -15.04 4.30 -5.55
N LEU A 83 -13.82 3.82 -5.34
CA LEU A 83 -12.94 3.43 -6.44
C LEU A 83 -13.46 2.24 -7.25
N ALA A 84 -14.43 1.50 -6.73
CA ALA A 84 -15.03 0.35 -7.41
C ALA A 84 -16.04 0.72 -8.51
N SER A 85 -16.45 1.99 -8.63
CA SER A 85 -17.45 2.43 -9.64
C SER A 85 -17.09 3.81 -10.22
N PRO A 86 -17.48 4.08 -11.47
CA PRO A 86 -17.30 5.40 -12.10
C PRO A 86 -17.97 6.54 -11.33
N GLU A 87 -19.16 6.29 -10.79
CA GLU A 87 -19.93 7.27 -10.02
C GLU A 87 -19.22 7.60 -8.71
N GLY A 88 -18.73 6.59 -8.00
CA GLY A 88 -17.95 6.77 -6.79
C GLY A 88 -16.65 7.50 -7.04
N PHE A 89 -15.98 7.21 -8.16
CA PHE A 89 -14.78 7.95 -8.56
C PHE A 89 -15.08 9.43 -8.81
N ALA A 90 -16.23 9.75 -9.45
CA ALA A 90 -16.66 11.14 -9.63
C ALA A 90 -16.92 11.86 -8.30
N GLU A 91 -17.47 11.17 -7.28
CA GLU A 91 -17.60 11.72 -5.93
C GLU A 91 -16.24 12.08 -5.31
N LEU A 92 -15.23 11.23 -5.48
CA LEU A 92 -13.87 11.53 -5.00
C LEU A 92 -13.28 12.77 -5.69
N LEU A 93 -13.51 12.93 -7.00
CA LEU A 93 -13.04 14.11 -7.74
C LEU A 93 -13.76 15.41 -7.37
N ALA A 94 -14.90 15.34 -6.68
CA ALA A 94 -15.57 16.53 -6.14
C ALA A 94 -14.80 17.16 -4.95
N CYS A 95 -13.79 16.49 -4.40
CA CYS A 95 -12.97 16.92 -3.23
C CYS A 95 -13.80 17.28 -2.00
N GLY A 96 -14.97 16.68 -1.85
CA GLY A 96 -15.88 16.89 -0.72
C GLY A 96 -15.82 15.74 0.30
N ARG A 97 -16.50 15.95 1.42
CA ARG A 97 -16.72 14.89 2.41
C ARG A 97 -17.78 13.93 1.85
N PHE A 98 -17.42 12.72 1.57
CA PHE A 98 -18.32 11.73 0.97
C PHE A 98 -18.94 10.76 1.99
N ASP A 99 -18.35 10.59 3.17
CA ASP A 99 -18.89 9.86 4.32
C ASP A 99 -18.15 10.23 5.61
N ASP A 100 -18.47 9.54 6.71
CA ASP A 100 -17.89 9.83 8.03
C ASP A 100 -16.44 9.37 8.21
N SER A 101 -15.90 8.59 7.28
CA SER A 101 -14.48 8.23 7.28
C SER A 101 -13.56 9.39 6.89
N VAL A 102 -14.10 10.43 6.24
CA VAL A 102 -13.32 11.61 5.84
C VAL A 102 -13.17 12.55 7.03
N VAL A 103 -11.98 12.65 7.57
CA VAL A 103 -11.63 13.61 8.61
C VAL A 103 -11.47 15.01 8.00
N THR A 104 -10.66 15.10 6.94
CA THR A 104 -10.39 16.36 6.22
C THR A 104 -10.34 16.08 4.72
N SER A 105 -10.81 17.06 3.94
CA SER A 105 -10.62 17.09 2.49
C SER A 105 -10.10 18.45 2.03
N ARG A 106 -9.15 18.44 1.10
CA ARG A 106 -8.54 19.65 0.54
C ARG A 106 -8.45 19.56 -0.97
N ARG A 107 -8.81 20.66 -1.63
CA ARG A 107 -8.63 20.87 -3.06
C ARG A 107 -7.39 21.72 -3.28
N LEU A 108 -6.44 21.19 -4.03
CA LEU A 108 -5.20 21.87 -4.39
C LEU A 108 -5.13 22.00 -5.90
N PHE A 109 -4.45 23.02 -6.37
CA PHE A 109 -4.09 23.18 -7.78
C PHE A 109 -2.58 23.15 -7.88
N SER A 110 -2.06 22.42 -8.85
CA SER A 110 -0.65 22.35 -9.17
C SER A 110 -0.46 22.84 -10.59
N ASP A 111 0.32 23.91 -10.76
CA ASP A 111 0.67 24.46 -12.06
C ASP A 111 1.95 23.81 -12.57
N PRO A 112 2.16 23.73 -13.91
CA PRO A 112 3.39 23.22 -14.49
C PRO A 112 4.63 23.91 -13.92
N GLY A 113 5.64 23.11 -13.55
CA GLY A 113 6.91 23.59 -12.99
C GLY A 113 6.84 24.12 -11.55
N GLN A 114 5.68 24.10 -10.89
CA GLN A 114 5.55 24.59 -9.53
C GLN A 114 5.66 23.51 -8.46
N ALA A 115 6.00 23.92 -7.24
CA ALA A 115 5.94 23.08 -6.06
C ALA A 115 4.92 23.65 -5.06
N VAL A 116 4.03 22.77 -4.59
CA VAL A 116 3.04 23.06 -3.56
C VAL A 116 3.45 22.37 -2.27
N PHE A 117 3.42 23.08 -1.16
CA PHE A 117 3.64 22.55 0.18
C PHE A 117 2.35 22.65 0.97
N PHE A 118 2.08 21.62 1.76
CA PHE A 118 0.87 21.56 2.53
C PHE A 118 1.07 20.64 3.73
N SER A 119 0.60 21.05 4.91
CA SER A 119 0.69 20.27 6.13
C SER A 119 -0.67 19.85 6.65
N LEU A 120 -0.70 18.75 7.37
CA LEU A 120 -1.84 18.19 8.07
C LEU A 120 -1.47 17.96 9.54
N ASP A 121 -2.38 18.36 10.42
CA ASP A 121 -2.33 18.00 11.83
C ASP A 121 -2.84 16.57 11.99
N ARG A 122 -2.15 15.75 12.77
CA ARG A 122 -2.55 14.36 12.99
C ARG A 122 -2.14 13.86 14.37
N GLU A 123 -2.86 12.86 14.86
CA GLU A 123 -2.39 12.00 15.94
C GLU A 123 -1.28 11.08 15.42
N VAL A 124 -0.12 11.08 16.09
CA VAL A 124 1.08 10.30 15.78
C VAL A 124 1.58 9.54 17.00
#